data_fd130279711e1958e02f6fff197163a7
#
_entry.id   fd130279711e1958e02f6fff197163a7
#
_cell.length_a   1.000
_cell.length_b   1.000
_cell.length_c   1.000
_cell.angle_alpha   90.00
_cell.angle_beta   90.00
_cell.angle_gamma   90.00
#
_symmetry.space_group_name_H-M   'P 1'
#
loop_
_entity.id
_entity.type
_entity.pdbx_description
1 polymer ?
#
loop_
_entity_poly.entity_id
_entity_poly.type
_entity_poly.pdbx_seq_one_letter_code
_entity_poly.pdbx_strand_id
1 'polypeptide(L)'
;DKPVTEMTMKELEAYQRKLISATKGKVKGTTKGTSAVGKYQVIKTSLFGKNGTAANPQKDSWADKLGLTEDTVYTPAIQEKIGFLALKEAGYNSYIKGKRSQDSFQNKIANIWASVAKADGTDKYGQGIHTVKKDLEPMFKSLAPIKTEDTAVVTSLRPKARN
;
A
#
# COMPACT_ATOMS: atom_id res chain seq x y z
N ASP A 1 -10.87 2.76 -22.89
CA ASP A 1 -9.55 2.52 -22.22
C ASP A 1 -9.59 1.19 -21.49
N LYS A 2 -8.49 0.44 -21.55
CA LYS A 2 -8.35 -0.86 -20.88
C LYS A 2 -8.38 -0.67 -19.35
N PRO A 3 -9.18 -1.47 -18.60
CA PRO A 3 -9.19 -1.39 -17.14
C PRO A 3 -7.79 -1.69 -16.56
N VAL A 4 -7.41 -0.99 -15.49
CA VAL A 4 -6.09 -1.20 -14.85
C VAL A 4 -5.88 -2.64 -14.39
N THR A 5 -6.96 -3.34 -14.01
CA THR A 5 -6.94 -4.76 -13.59
C THR A 5 -6.62 -5.75 -14.72
N GLU A 6 -6.63 -5.29 -15.95
CA GLU A 6 -6.30 -6.08 -17.14
C GLU A 6 -4.97 -5.67 -17.78
N MET A 7 -4.36 -4.58 -17.30
CA MET A 7 -3.08 -4.09 -17.78
C MET A 7 -1.92 -4.97 -17.31
N THR A 8 -0.96 -5.23 -18.19
CA THR A 8 0.37 -5.71 -17.80
C THR A 8 1.12 -4.62 -17.02
N MET A 9 2.17 -4.96 -16.28
CA MET A 9 2.99 -3.97 -15.58
C MET A 9 3.57 -2.92 -16.55
N LYS A 10 3.93 -3.33 -17.76
CA LYS A 10 4.39 -2.42 -18.81
C LYS A 10 3.31 -1.42 -19.24
N GLU A 11 2.10 -1.91 -19.49
CA GLU A 11 0.94 -1.06 -19.83
C GLU A 11 0.57 -0.13 -18.67
N LEU A 12 0.61 -0.66 -17.43
CA LEU A 12 0.33 0.10 -16.22
C LEU A 12 1.35 1.24 -16.02
N GLU A 13 2.63 0.96 -16.21
CA GLU A 13 3.67 2.01 -16.14
C GLU A 13 3.42 3.12 -17.17
N ALA A 14 3.11 2.76 -18.41
CA ALA A 14 2.80 3.73 -19.46
C ALA A 14 1.56 4.57 -19.09
N TYR A 15 0.53 3.94 -18.54
CA TYR A 15 -0.66 4.61 -18.03
C TYR A 15 -0.35 5.56 -16.87
N GLN A 16 0.45 5.13 -15.89
CA GLN A 16 0.89 5.95 -14.76
C GLN A 16 1.68 7.19 -15.21
N ARG A 17 2.54 7.06 -16.24
CA ARG A 17 3.26 8.21 -16.81
C ARG A 17 2.31 9.21 -17.47
N LYS A 18 1.29 8.74 -18.18
CA LYS A 18 0.23 9.60 -18.73
C LYS A 18 -0.56 10.32 -17.64
N LEU A 19 -0.90 9.63 -16.54
CA LEU A 19 -1.58 10.23 -15.40
C LEU A 19 -0.77 11.36 -14.77
N ILE A 20 0.52 11.18 -14.57
CA ILE A 20 1.40 12.23 -14.03
C ILE A 20 1.31 13.48 -14.90
N SER A 21 1.43 13.34 -16.20
CA SER A 21 1.36 14.48 -17.14
C SER A 21 -0.03 15.13 -17.14
N ALA A 22 -1.09 14.33 -17.17
CA ALA A 22 -2.47 14.82 -17.22
C ALA A 22 -2.95 15.51 -15.92
N THR A 23 -2.34 15.14 -14.78
CA THR A 23 -2.71 15.64 -13.45
C THR A 23 -1.74 16.70 -12.90
N LYS A 24 -0.68 17.02 -13.64
CA LYS A 24 0.31 18.03 -13.23
C LYS A 24 -0.38 19.37 -12.94
N GLY A 25 -0.14 19.91 -11.75
CA GLY A 25 -0.74 21.17 -11.28
C GLY A 25 -2.22 21.07 -10.89
N LYS A 26 -2.85 19.91 -11.03
CA LYS A 26 -4.28 19.71 -10.71
C LYS A 26 -4.52 18.97 -9.39
N VAL A 27 -3.50 18.34 -8.82
CA VAL A 27 -3.60 17.61 -7.56
C VAL A 27 -3.25 18.53 -6.41
N LYS A 28 -4.20 18.66 -5.46
CA LYS A 28 -3.99 19.46 -4.24
C LYS A 28 -2.74 18.96 -3.47
N GLY A 29 -1.94 19.87 -2.98
CA GLY A 29 -0.75 19.56 -2.19
C GLY A 29 0.49 19.18 -2.98
N THR A 30 0.43 19.14 -4.32
CA THR A 30 1.60 18.89 -5.18
C THR A 30 1.49 19.56 -6.54
N THR A 31 2.63 19.99 -7.08
CA THR A 31 2.73 20.49 -8.46
C THR A 31 3.07 19.39 -9.47
N LYS A 32 3.41 18.18 -8.97
CA LYS A 32 4.00 17.11 -9.79
C LYS A 32 3.00 16.16 -10.44
N GLY A 33 1.71 16.28 -10.15
CA GLY A 33 0.71 15.30 -10.58
C GLY A 33 0.77 14.01 -9.76
N THR A 34 -0.05 13.02 -10.14
CA THR A 34 -0.12 11.72 -9.47
C THR A 34 -0.01 10.58 -10.46
N SER A 35 0.54 9.45 -10.00
CA SER A 35 0.53 8.16 -10.68
C SER A 35 -0.30 7.11 -9.94
N ALA A 36 -1.10 7.51 -8.97
CA ALA A 36 -1.87 6.60 -8.13
C ALA A 36 -2.92 5.83 -8.94
N VAL A 37 -2.91 4.51 -8.84
CA VAL A 37 -3.81 3.61 -9.59
C VAL A 37 -4.35 2.47 -8.71
N GLY A 38 -5.52 1.98 -9.09
CA GLY A 38 -6.14 0.79 -8.52
C GLY A 38 -6.67 0.97 -7.10
N LYS A 39 -7.06 -0.15 -6.50
CA LYS A 39 -7.70 -0.21 -5.18
C LYS A 39 -6.89 0.46 -4.08
N TYR A 40 -5.58 0.29 -4.09
CA TYR A 40 -4.66 0.80 -3.06
C TYR A 40 -3.93 2.07 -3.45
N GLN A 41 -4.35 2.73 -4.53
CA GLN A 41 -3.74 3.98 -5.02
C GLN A 41 -2.22 3.91 -5.12
N VAL A 42 -1.73 2.84 -5.77
CA VAL A 42 -0.31 2.55 -5.90
C VAL A 42 0.36 3.53 -6.86
N ILE A 43 1.40 4.21 -6.38
CA ILE A 43 2.18 5.14 -7.20
C ILE A 43 3.37 4.45 -7.86
N LYS A 44 3.77 4.98 -9.02
CA LYS A 44 4.85 4.43 -9.84
C LYS A 44 6.16 4.25 -9.06
N THR A 45 6.55 5.23 -8.26
CA THR A 45 7.80 5.19 -7.51
C THR A 45 7.82 4.16 -6.39
N SER A 46 6.68 3.83 -5.79
CA SER A 46 6.57 2.72 -4.82
C SER A 46 6.59 1.37 -5.53
N LEU A 47 5.90 1.28 -6.68
CA LEU A 47 5.78 0.03 -7.42
C LEU A 47 7.11 -0.40 -8.07
N PHE A 48 7.76 0.52 -8.78
CA PHE A 48 8.98 0.20 -9.56
C PHE A 48 10.27 0.80 -9.00
N GLY A 49 10.18 1.71 -8.02
CA GLY A 49 11.29 2.53 -7.55
C GLY A 49 11.41 3.85 -8.31
N LYS A 50 12.13 4.80 -7.74
CA LYS A 50 12.32 6.14 -8.33
C LYS A 50 12.92 6.09 -9.73
N ASN A 51 13.91 5.23 -9.93
CA ASN A 51 14.64 5.05 -11.19
C ASN A 51 14.30 3.73 -11.89
N GLY A 52 13.36 2.95 -11.35
CA GLY A 52 12.94 1.68 -11.92
C GLY A 52 11.86 1.82 -12.98
N THR A 53 11.70 0.74 -13.75
CA THR A 53 10.67 0.55 -14.77
C THR A 53 10.01 -0.81 -14.59
N ALA A 54 8.94 -1.08 -15.31
CA ALA A 54 8.31 -2.41 -15.31
C ALA A 54 9.27 -3.51 -15.80
N ALA A 55 10.12 -3.21 -16.80
CA ALA A 55 11.12 -4.16 -17.29
C ALA A 55 12.30 -4.36 -16.35
N ASN A 56 12.69 -3.32 -15.62
CA ASN A 56 13.80 -3.32 -14.66
C ASN A 56 13.37 -2.63 -13.35
N PRO A 57 12.59 -3.30 -12.49
CA PRO A 57 12.23 -2.73 -11.20
C PRO A 57 13.48 -2.49 -10.37
N GLN A 58 13.52 -1.34 -9.70
CA GLN A 58 14.62 -1.03 -8.79
C GLN A 58 14.61 -2.02 -7.62
N LYS A 59 15.79 -2.42 -7.16
CA LYS A 59 15.94 -3.29 -5.98
C LYS A 59 15.13 -2.74 -4.80
N ASP A 60 14.47 -3.66 -4.09
CA ASP A 60 13.60 -3.38 -2.94
C ASP A 60 12.30 -2.60 -3.25
N SER A 61 12.01 -2.30 -4.52
CA SER A 61 10.68 -1.84 -4.93
C SER A 61 9.63 -2.94 -4.74
N TRP A 62 8.36 -2.59 -4.73
CA TRP A 62 7.30 -3.59 -4.54
C TRP A 62 7.26 -4.62 -5.67
N ALA A 63 7.48 -4.20 -6.92
CA ALA A 63 7.57 -5.12 -8.04
C ALA A 63 8.75 -6.08 -7.89
N ASP A 64 9.91 -5.60 -7.47
CA ASP A 64 11.08 -6.44 -7.20
C ASP A 64 10.81 -7.44 -6.08
N LYS A 65 10.32 -6.99 -4.94
CA LYS A 65 9.99 -7.85 -3.78
C LYS A 65 8.96 -8.94 -4.08
N LEU A 66 8.03 -8.67 -4.98
CA LEU A 66 6.98 -9.62 -5.39
C LEU A 66 7.34 -10.41 -6.65
N GLY A 67 8.50 -10.18 -7.25
CA GLY A 67 8.94 -10.85 -8.47
C GLY A 67 8.05 -10.56 -9.68
N LEU A 68 7.48 -9.35 -9.76
CA LEU A 68 6.63 -8.95 -10.89
C LEU A 68 7.50 -8.62 -12.10
N THR A 69 7.11 -9.16 -13.26
CA THR A 69 7.73 -8.85 -14.55
C THR A 69 6.90 -7.85 -15.35
N GLU A 70 7.44 -7.32 -16.44
CA GLU A 70 6.71 -6.40 -17.32
C GLU A 70 5.42 -7.01 -17.89
N ASP A 71 5.35 -8.33 -18.02
CA ASP A 71 4.21 -9.08 -18.57
C ASP A 71 3.21 -9.51 -17.48
N THR A 72 3.53 -9.35 -16.21
CA THR A 72 2.60 -9.65 -15.11
C THR A 72 1.38 -8.73 -15.20
N VAL A 73 0.16 -9.32 -15.19
CA VAL A 73 -1.08 -8.55 -15.21
C VAL A 73 -1.42 -8.03 -13.80
N TYR A 74 -1.80 -6.75 -13.71
CA TYR A 74 -2.17 -6.07 -12.47
C TYR A 74 -3.55 -6.49 -11.95
N THR A 75 -3.75 -7.80 -11.76
CA THR A 75 -5.00 -8.39 -11.30
C THR A 75 -5.39 -7.94 -9.90
N PRO A 76 -6.66 -8.10 -9.48
CA PRO A 76 -7.06 -7.89 -8.09
C PRO A 76 -6.20 -8.67 -7.09
N ALA A 77 -5.80 -9.91 -7.40
CA ALA A 77 -4.93 -10.72 -6.55
C ALA A 77 -3.53 -10.09 -6.38
N ILE A 78 -2.95 -9.54 -7.44
CA ILE A 78 -1.67 -8.80 -7.38
C ILE A 78 -1.84 -7.52 -6.56
N GLN A 79 -2.95 -6.79 -6.72
CA GLN A 79 -3.23 -5.60 -5.91
C GLN A 79 -3.31 -5.93 -4.42
N GLU A 80 -3.95 -7.03 -4.03
CA GLU A 80 -3.99 -7.49 -2.62
C GLU A 80 -2.58 -7.80 -2.08
N LYS A 81 -1.74 -8.45 -2.86
CA LYS A 81 -0.33 -8.71 -2.47
C LYS A 81 0.45 -7.43 -2.24
N ILE A 82 0.29 -6.44 -3.12
CA ILE A 82 0.92 -5.12 -3.00
C ILE A 82 0.39 -4.39 -1.76
N GLY A 83 -0.91 -4.36 -1.54
CA GLY A 83 -1.54 -3.75 -0.37
C GLY A 83 -1.04 -4.36 0.94
N PHE A 84 -0.90 -5.68 1.01
CA PHE A 84 -0.37 -6.37 2.17
C PHE A 84 1.12 -6.10 2.39
N LEU A 85 1.92 -6.04 1.32
CA LEU A 85 3.32 -5.64 1.41
C LEU A 85 3.47 -4.21 1.97
N ALA A 86 2.64 -3.28 1.50
CA ALA A 86 2.62 -1.92 2.00
C ALA A 86 2.27 -1.85 3.49
N LEU A 87 1.31 -2.64 3.97
CA LEU A 87 0.98 -2.75 5.40
C LEU A 87 2.15 -3.32 6.22
N LYS A 88 2.84 -4.32 5.70
CA LYS A 88 4.05 -4.85 6.36
C LYS A 88 5.13 -3.79 6.51
N GLU A 89 5.37 -3.00 5.47
CA GLU A 89 6.34 -1.89 5.50
C GLU A 89 5.91 -0.79 6.48
N ALA A 90 4.61 -0.59 6.68
CA ALA A 90 4.07 0.30 7.72
C ALA A 90 4.27 -0.23 9.15
N GLY A 91 4.72 -1.46 9.31
CA GLY A 91 4.99 -2.08 10.61
C GLY A 91 3.87 -2.95 11.15
N TYR A 92 3.05 -3.53 10.27
CA TYR A 92 1.97 -4.46 10.62
C TYR A 92 2.42 -5.56 11.59
N ASN A 93 3.52 -6.26 11.28
CA ASN A 93 4.02 -7.36 12.12
C ASN A 93 4.44 -6.88 13.52
N SER A 94 5.06 -5.71 13.62
CA SER A 94 5.44 -5.12 14.91
C SER A 94 4.21 -4.69 15.71
N TYR A 95 3.18 -4.17 15.02
CA TYR A 95 1.93 -3.76 15.66
C TYR A 95 1.18 -4.96 16.27
N ILE A 96 0.97 -6.03 15.51
CA ILE A 96 0.25 -7.22 16.03
C ILE A 96 1.03 -7.98 17.11
N LYS A 97 2.36 -7.83 17.17
CA LYS A 97 3.19 -8.36 18.25
C LYS A 97 3.28 -7.47 19.49
N GLY A 98 2.54 -6.36 19.50
CA GLY A 98 2.56 -5.39 20.59
C GLY A 98 3.84 -4.54 20.69
N LYS A 99 4.72 -4.58 19.68
CA LYS A 99 5.99 -3.83 19.66
C LYS A 99 5.87 -2.43 19.06
N ARG A 100 4.73 -2.10 18.47
CA ARG A 100 4.41 -0.80 17.87
C ARG A 100 3.04 -0.34 18.32
N SER A 101 2.93 0.92 18.75
CA SER A 101 1.65 1.51 19.12
C SER A 101 0.72 1.68 17.91
N GLN A 102 -0.59 1.77 18.17
CA GLN A 102 -1.59 2.07 17.16
C GLN A 102 -1.29 3.40 16.46
N ASP A 103 -0.95 4.45 17.21
CA ASP A 103 -0.64 5.78 16.67
C ASP A 103 0.59 5.73 15.75
N SER A 104 1.64 5.03 16.16
CA SER A 104 2.83 4.85 15.33
C SER A 104 2.51 4.08 14.03
N PHE A 105 1.68 3.04 14.11
CA PHE A 105 1.26 2.27 12.94
C PHE A 105 0.40 3.13 12.00
N GLN A 106 -0.58 3.88 12.52
CA GLN A 106 -1.39 4.79 11.73
C GLN A 106 -0.56 5.87 11.03
N ASN A 107 0.43 6.45 11.72
CA ASN A 107 1.33 7.43 11.11
C ASN A 107 2.14 6.83 9.95
N LYS A 108 2.54 5.57 10.05
CA LYS A 108 3.20 4.86 8.94
C LYS A 108 2.25 4.58 7.78
N ILE A 109 1.01 4.21 8.05
CA ILE A 109 -0.04 4.05 7.02
C ILE A 109 -0.27 5.38 6.29
N ALA A 110 -0.37 6.49 7.02
CA ALA A 110 -0.53 7.83 6.43
C ALA A 110 0.68 8.26 5.56
N ASN A 111 1.87 7.71 5.80
CA ASN A 111 3.02 7.93 4.92
C ASN A 111 2.86 7.26 3.56
N ILE A 112 2.11 6.17 3.49
CA ILE A 112 1.90 5.39 2.27
C ILE A 112 0.66 5.88 1.52
N TRP A 113 -0.43 6.15 2.24
CA TRP A 113 -1.70 6.58 1.66
C TRP A 113 -2.07 8.01 2.08
N ALA A 114 -2.01 8.92 1.12
CA ALA A 114 -2.27 10.34 1.36
C ALA A 114 -3.68 10.65 1.88
N SER A 115 -4.66 9.78 1.59
CA SER A 115 -6.05 9.91 2.06
C SER A 115 -6.25 9.53 3.53
N VAL A 116 -5.24 8.95 4.18
CA VAL A 116 -5.30 8.54 5.59
C VAL A 116 -4.69 9.62 6.47
N ALA A 117 -5.45 10.06 7.48
CA ALA A 117 -4.95 11.00 8.48
C ALA A 117 -3.87 10.36 9.35
N LYS A 118 -2.93 11.19 9.82
CA LYS A 118 -2.06 10.83 10.94
C LYS A 118 -2.88 10.62 12.22
N ALA A 119 -2.28 9.99 13.22
CA ALA A 119 -2.95 9.69 14.49
C ALA A 119 -3.48 10.95 15.23
N ASP A 120 -2.84 12.10 15.01
CA ASP A 120 -3.28 13.41 15.52
C ASP A 120 -4.38 14.09 14.68
N GLY A 121 -4.86 13.42 13.63
CA GLY A 121 -5.89 13.92 12.71
C GLY A 121 -5.38 14.84 11.60
N THR A 122 -4.08 15.10 11.52
CA THR A 122 -3.52 15.99 10.49
C THR A 122 -3.35 15.29 9.14
N ASP A 123 -3.41 16.08 8.07
CA ASP A 123 -3.15 15.65 6.69
C ASP A 123 -1.67 15.80 6.38
N LYS A 124 -0.98 14.67 6.21
CA LYS A 124 0.46 14.70 5.94
C LYS A 124 0.83 15.38 4.64
N TYR A 125 0.02 15.23 3.60
CA TYR A 125 0.34 15.67 2.24
C TYR A 125 -0.51 16.84 1.73
N GLY A 126 -1.48 17.31 2.54
CA GLY A 126 -2.38 18.41 2.15
C GLY A 126 -3.30 18.08 0.95
N GLN A 127 -3.53 16.81 0.68
CA GLN A 127 -4.31 16.34 -0.48
C GLN A 127 -5.79 16.08 -0.17
N GLY A 128 -6.18 16.17 1.09
CA GLY A 128 -7.51 15.85 1.60
C GLY A 128 -7.52 14.50 2.31
N ILE A 129 -8.18 14.49 3.46
CA ILE A 129 -8.32 13.31 4.31
C ILE A 129 -9.70 12.69 4.04
N HIS A 130 -9.74 11.41 3.73
CA HIS A 130 -10.95 10.61 3.59
C HIS A 130 -11.11 9.57 4.71
N THR A 131 -10.01 9.25 5.40
CA THR A 131 -10.00 8.24 6.48
C THR A 131 -9.29 8.81 7.69
N VAL A 132 -10.00 8.92 8.79
CA VAL A 132 -9.49 9.40 10.08
C VAL A 132 -9.37 8.26 11.09
N LYS A 133 -8.74 8.52 12.24
CA LYS A 133 -8.52 7.51 13.30
C LYS A 133 -9.78 6.73 13.66
N LYS A 134 -10.90 7.40 13.81
CA LYS A 134 -12.20 6.81 14.12
C LYS A 134 -12.63 5.74 13.09
N ASP A 135 -12.37 5.97 11.82
CA ASP A 135 -12.72 5.02 10.75
C ASP A 135 -11.80 3.80 10.74
N LEU A 136 -10.58 3.95 11.26
CA LEU A 136 -9.59 2.88 11.36
C LEU A 136 -9.72 2.06 12.64
N GLU A 137 -10.41 2.57 13.67
CA GLU A 137 -10.56 1.88 14.95
C GLU A 137 -11.10 0.45 14.85
N PRO A 138 -12.13 0.16 14.03
CA PRO A 138 -12.62 -1.22 13.88
C PRO A 138 -11.54 -2.14 13.29
N MET A 139 -10.74 -1.64 12.32
CA MET A 139 -9.62 -2.39 11.76
C MET A 139 -8.53 -2.62 12.80
N PHE A 140 -8.14 -1.59 13.53
CA PHE A 140 -7.14 -1.72 14.61
C PHE A 140 -7.59 -2.65 15.72
N LYS A 141 -8.87 -2.68 16.07
CA LYS A 141 -9.41 -3.63 17.04
C LYS A 141 -9.32 -5.07 16.53
N SER A 142 -9.62 -5.31 15.25
CA SER A 142 -9.49 -6.64 14.64
C SER A 142 -8.04 -7.09 14.51
N LEU A 143 -7.10 -6.14 14.38
CA LEU A 143 -5.65 -6.36 14.29
C LEU A 143 -4.96 -6.14 15.65
N ALA A 144 -5.71 -6.07 16.76
CA ALA A 144 -5.17 -5.78 18.09
C ALA A 144 -3.98 -6.71 18.42
N PRO A 145 -2.95 -6.18 19.11
CA PRO A 145 -1.80 -6.97 19.51
C PRO A 145 -2.23 -8.22 20.28
N ILE A 146 -1.71 -9.37 19.89
CA ILE A 146 -1.99 -10.64 20.54
C ILE A 146 -1.18 -10.66 21.84
N LYS A 147 -1.85 -10.85 22.98
CA LYS A 147 -1.17 -11.11 24.25
C LYS A 147 -0.43 -12.44 24.15
N THR A 148 0.71 -12.56 24.83
CA THR A 148 1.57 -13.74 24.81
C THR A 148 0.81 -15.04 25.15
N GLU A 149 -0.25 -14.92 25.95
CA GLU A 149 -1.14 -16.01 26.37
C GLU A 149 -2.05 -16.51 25.23
N ASP A 150 -2.33 -15.68 24.22
CA ASP A 150 -3.20 -16.01 23.08
C ASP A 150 -2.43 -16.57 21.88
N THR A 151 -1.10 -16.65 21.95
CA THR A 151 -0.25 -17.08 20.83
C THR A 151 -0.53 -18.52 20.41
N ALA A 152 -0.90 -19.38 21.33
CA ALA A 152 -1.26 -20.78 21.05
C ALA A 152 -2.57 -20.89 20.25
N VAL A 153 -3.56 -20.01 20.50
CA VAL A 153 -4.86 -20.00 19.82
C VAL A 153 -4.69 -19.55 18.37
N VAL A 154 -3.86 -18.55 18.12
CA VAL A 154 -3.61 -18.02 16.77
C VAL A 154 -2.82 -19.01 15.91
N THR A 155 -1.92 -19.78 16.51
CA THR A 155 -1.17 -20.84 15.81
C THR A 155 -2.11 -21.96 15.34
N SER A 156 -3.19 -22.24 16.09
CA SER A 156 -4.19 -23.26 15.74
C SER A 156 -5.14 -22.83 14.60
N LEU A 157 -5.27 -21.54 14.36
CA LEU A 157 -6.11 -20.95 13.29
C LEU A 157 -5.39 -20.80 11.95
N ARG A 158 -4.09 -21.05 11.89
CA ARG A 158 -3.37 -21.10 10.62
C ARG A 158 -3.90 -22.29 9.82
N PRO A 159 -4.32 -22.11 8.56
CA PRO A 159 -4.63 -23.24 7.70
C PRO A 159 -3.43 -24.18 7.67
N LYS A 160 -3.63 -25.44 8.06
CA LYS A 160 -2.61 -26.46 7.85
C LYS A 160 -2.33 -26.52 6.36
N ALA A 161 -1.06 -26.37 5.97
CA ALA A 161 -0.64 -26.60 4.61
C ALA A 161 -1.21 -27.99 4.21
N ARG A 162 -2.03 -28.04 3.18
CA ARG A 162 -2.43 -29.32 2.57
C ARG A 162 -1.19 -29.90 1.94
N ASN A 163 -0.76 -31.03 2.46
CA ASN A 163 0.23 -31.87 1.79
C ASN A 163 -0.34 -32.32 0.45
#